data_fb57d163068a5c83763649c0a36531f2
#
_entry.id   fb57d163068a5c83763649c0a36531f2
#
_cell.length_a   1.000
_cell.length_b   1.000
_cell.length_c   1.000
_cell.angle_alpha   90.00
_cell.angle_beta   90.00
_cell.angle_gamma   90.00
#
_symmetry.space_group_name_H-M   'P 1'
#
loop_
_entity.id
_entity.type
_entity.pdbx_description
1 polymer ?
#
loop_
_entity_poly.entity_id
_entity_poly.type
_entity_poly.pdbx_seq_one_letter_code
_entity_poly.pdbx_strand_id
1 'polypeptide(L)'
;NMKLNIIYRIGLLTLFFGIISCTNPNDIDPPPADVGFIPVDNVDLIPFEDLLTLTQHQTFKYFWDFAEPVSGLAREDSERPNIITTGGSGFGIASFIVGIERGWVSREDVINRMETVLTFLEGAEKYHGAFSHWYDNSGNTIEFGDMDDGGDIVETALLIQGLLIVRQYFSNDNEQ
;
A
#
# COMPACT_ATOMS: atom_id res chain seq x y z
N ASN A 1 30.85 -6.26 -6.91
CA ASN A 1 29.97 -5.47 -7.81
C ASN A 1 28.86 -6.29 -8.48
N MET A 2 28.85 -7.63 -8.34
CA MET A 2 27.82 -8.49 -8.93
C MET A 2 26.62 -8.74 -7.99
N LYS A 3 26.79 -8.56 -6.69
CA LYS A 3 25.72 -8.76 -5.68
C LYS A 3 24.72 -7.59 -5.61
N LEU A 4 25.12 -6.38 -5.96
CA LEU A 4 24.24 -5.20 -5.96
C LEU A 4 23.22 -5.23 -7.12
N ASN A 5 23.60 -5.83 -8.26
CA ASN A 5 22.73 -5.95 -9.44
C ASN A 5 21.59 -6.98 -9.28
N ILE A 6 21.69 -7.89 -8.34
CA ILE A 6 20.65 -8.93 -8.12
C ILE A 6 19.49 -8.35 -7.30
N ILE A 7 19.78 -7.50 -6.32
CA ILE A 7 18.76 -6.85 -5.49
C ILE A 7 17.95 -5.85 -6.34
N TYR A 8 18.61 -5.12 -7.25
CA TYR A 8 17.94 -4.24 -8.19
C TYR A 8 17.02 -4.99 -9.18
N ARG A 9 17.37 -6.23 -9.57
CA ARG A 9 16.57 -7.01 -10.52
C ARG A 9 15.39 -7.71 -9.88
N ILE A 10 15.44 -8.04 -8.59
CA ILE A 10 14.33 -8.67 -7.86
C ILE A 10 13.31 -7.60 -7.43
N GLY A 11 13.76 -6.44 -6.98
CA GLY A 11 12.87 -5.31 -6.69
C GLY A 11 12.13 -4.77 -7.93
N LEU A 12 12.73 -4.93 -9.13
CA LEU A 12 12.13 -4.50 -10.38
C LEU A 12 11.04 -5.46 -10.90
N LEU A 13 11.05 -6.73 -10.50
CA LEU A 13 10.12 -7.72 -11.03
C LEU A 13 8.75 -7.69 -10.33
N THR A 14 8.67 -7.19 -9.12
CA THR A 14 7.40 -7.00 -8.39
C THR A 14 6.75 -5.64 -8.64
N LEU A 15 7.52 -4.66 -9.16
CA LEU A 15 7.04 -3.33 -9.54
C LEU A 15 6.66 -3.21 -11.03
N PHE A 16 6.71 -4.30 -11.80
CA PHE A 16 6.56 -4.26 -13.26
C PHE A 16 5.13 -4.04 -13.78
N PHE A 17 4.19 -3.66 -12.91
CA PHE A 17 2.87 -3.22 -13.35
C PHE A 17 2.67 -1.69 -13.39
N GLY A 18 3.72 -0.89 -13.27
CA GLY A 18 3.55 0.56 -13.20
C GLY A 18 4.58 1.44 -13.89
N ILE A 19 5.67 0.92 -14.47
CA ILE A 19 6.70 1.79 -15.04
C ILE A 19 6.93 1.43 -16.51
N ILE A 20 5.99 1.72 -17.37
CA ILE A 20 6.23 2.00 -18.79
C ILE A 20 5.50 3.30 -19.09
N SER A 21 6.08 4.39 -18.77
CA SER A 21 6.07 5.63 -19.53
C SER A 21 7.02 6.62 -18.86
N CYS A 22 8.21 6.79 -19.41
CA CYS A 22 8.96 8.03 -19.23
C CYS A 22 8.27 9.12 -20.06
N THR A 23 7.06 9.50 -19.71
CA THR A 23 6.47 10.75 -20.14
C THR A 23 6.89 11.81 -19.11
N ASN A 24 7.23 12.98 -19.61
CA ASN A 24 7.54 14.16 -18.81
C ASN A 24 6.48 14.32 -17.73
N PRO A 25 6.83 14.44 -16.42
CA PRO A 25 5.85 14.61 -15.35
C PRO A 25 4.92 15.83 -15.53
N ASN A 26 5.21 16.69 -16.48
CA ASN A 26 4.35 17.83 -16.82
C ASN A 26 3.33 17.52 -17.94
N ASP A 27 3.34 16.32 -18.51
CA ASP A 27 2.43 15.91 -19.60
C ASP A 27 1.33 14.92 -19.12
N ILE A 28 1.23 14.68 -17.80
CA ILE A 28 0.16 13.85 -17.24
C ILE A 28 -1.04 14.77 -17.01
N ASP A 29 -2.04 14.67 -17.88
CA ASP A 29 -3.34 15.25 -17.58
C ASP A 29 -3.82 14.73 -16.21
N PRO A 30 -4.33 15.60 -15.32
CA PRO A 30 -4.88 15.15 -14.06
C PRO A 30 -5.96 14.09 -14.34
N PRO A 31 -6.03 13.02 -13.53
CA PRO A 31 -7.06 12.00 -13.72
C PRO A 31 -8.42 12.68 -13.73
N PRO A 32 -9.35 12.25 -14.60
CA PRO A 32 -10.66 12.86 -14.66
C PRO A 32 -11.29 12.86 -13.28
N ALA A 33 -11.70 14.05 -12.83
CA ALA A 33 -12.38 14.23 -11.56
C ALA A 33 -13.63 13.34 -11.57
N ASP A 34 -13.72 12.45 -10.60
CA ASP A 34 -14.87 11.59 -10.31
C ASP A 34 -15.37 10.76 -11.50
N VAL A 35 -14.64 9.70 -11.83
CA VAL A 35 -15.18 8.66 -12.69
C VAL A 35 -16.20 7.89 -11.84
N GLY A 36 -17.45 8.29 -11.92
CA GLY A 36 -18.55 7.57 -11.30
C GLY A 36 -18.54 6.08 -11.66
N PHE A 37 -19.35 5.28 -10.97
CA PHE A 37 -19.50 3.86 -11.27
C PHE A 37 -19.77 3.65 -12.78
N ILE A 38 -18.85 2.96 -13.47
CA ILE A 38 -19.00 2.63 -14.88
C ILE A 38 -19.68 1.25 -14.95
N PRO A 39 -20.90 1.15 -15.53
CA PRO A 39 -21.54 -0.13 -15.72
C PRO A 39 -20.66 -1.07 -16.55
N VAL A 40 -20.59 -2.35 -16.17
CA VAL A 40 -19.78 -3.38 -16.83
C VAL A 40 -20.03 -3.46 -18.32
N ASP A 41 -21.25 -3.20 -18.76
CA ASP A 41 -21.67 -3.23 -20.16
C ASP A 41 -20.98 -2.19 -21.05
N ASN A 42 -20.30 -1.20 -20.47
CA ASN A 42 -19.62 -0.12 -21.19
C ASN A 42 -18.09 -0.15 -21.05
N VAL A 43 -17.52 -1.17 -20.42
CA VAL A 43 -16.05 -1.26 -20.22
C VAL A 43 -15.29 -1.31 -21.55
N ASP A 44 -15.84 -1.96 -22.57
CA ASP A 44 -15.24 -2.06 -23.91
C ASP A 44 -15.14 -0.71 -24.65
N LEU A 45 -15.81 0.32 -24.14
CA LEU A 45 -15.78 1.67 -24.72
C LEU A 45 -14.69 2.55 -24.10
N ILE A 46 -14.03 2.07 -23.05
CA ILE A 46 -12.98 2.83 -22.34
C ILE A 46 -11.65 2.54 -23.05
N PRO A 47 -10.89 3.55 -23.48
CA PRO A 47 -9.54 3.36 -23.95
C PRO A 47 -8.70 2.59 -22.92
N PHE A 48 -7.80 1.72 -23.37
CA PHE A 48 -7.02 0.84 -22.49
C PHE A 48 -6.25 1.62 -21.39
N GLU A 49 -5.64 2.75 -21.75
CA GLU A 49 -4.88 3.58 -20.79
C GLU A 49 -5.80 4.20 -19.72
N ASP A 50 -6.99 4.61 -20.09
CA ASP A 50 -7.99 5.15 -19.15
C ASP A 50 -8.50 4.05 -18.22
N LEU A 51 -8.75 2.85 -18.75
CA LEU A 51 -9.14 1.69 -17.96
C LEU A 51 -8.04 1.31 -16.96
N LEU A 52 -6.77 1.32 -17.39
CA LEU A 52 -5.62 1.04 -16.53
C LEU A 52 -5.52 2.07 -15.41
N THR A 53 -5.62 3.36 -15.74
CA THR A 53 -5.60 4.46 -14.77
C THR A 53 -6.75 4.34 -13.78
N LEU A 54 -7.97 4.07 -14.27
CA LEU A 54 -9.14 3.87 -13.43
C LEU A 54 -8.93 2.69 -12.46
N THR A 55 -8.44 1.56 -12.97
CA THR A 55 -8.17 0.36 -12.16
C THR A 55 -7.14 0.65 -11.06
N GLN A 56 -6.03 1.31 -11.41
CA GLN A 56 -5.02 1.72 -10.44
C GLN A 56 -5.61 2.64 -9.36
N HIS A 57 -6.39 3.65 -9.76
CA HIS A 57 -6.98 4.59 -8.81
C HIS A 57 -7.99 3.90 -7.88
N GLN A 58 -8.87 3.05 -8.40
CA GLN A 58 -9.81 2.31 -7.58
C GLN A 58 -9.11 1.33 -6.62
N THR A 59 -8.04 0.68 -7.05
CA THR A 59 -7.21 -0.16 -6.19
C THR A 59 -6.53 0.66 -5.09
N PHE A 60 -5.97 1.83 -5.44
CA PHE A 60 -5.39 2.76 -4.46
C PHE A 60 -6.41 3.19 -3.40
N LYS A 61 -7.65 3.50 -3.78
CA LYS A 61 -8.71 3.90 -2.85
C LYS A 61 -9.04 2.82 -1.81
N TYR A 62 -8.87 1.55 -2.14
CA TYR A 62 -9.01 0.48 -1.14
C TYR A 62 -8.03 0.67 0.02
N PHE A 63 -6.78 0.99 -0.28
CA PHE A 63 -5.75 1.20 0.73
C PHE A 63 -5.76 2.57 1.38
N TRP A 64 -6.29 3.59 0.69
CA TRP A 64 -6.29 4.96 1.17
C TRP A 64 -7.59 5.36 1.86
N ASP A 65 -8.71 5.25 1.15
CA ASP A 65 -10.03 5.70 1.65
C ASP A 65 -10.66 4.66 2.58
N PHE A 66 -10.45 3.39 2.29
CA PHE A 66 -11.04 2.28 3.05
C PHE A 66 -10.10 1.71 4.12
N ALA A 67 -8.94 2.32 4.34
CA ALA A 67 -8.05 1.94 5.45
C ALA A 67 -8.78 1.92 6.79
N GLU A 68 -8.27 1.13 7.74
CA GLU A 68 -8.78 1.16 9.11
C GLU A 68 -8.37 2.50 9.76
N PRO A 69 -9.33 3.29 10.31
CA PRO A 69 -9.09 4.70 10.61
C PRO A 69 -8.16 4.95 11.81
N VAL A 70 -8.04 3.99 12.75
CA VAL A 70 -7.18 4.15 13.93
C VAL A 70 -5.72 3.84 13.59
N SER A 71 -5.50 2.77 12.83
CA SER A 71 -4.16 2.30 12.45
C SER A 71 -3.63 2.92 11.17
N GLY A 72 -4.52 3.34 10.27
CA GLY A 72 -4.16 3.75 8.92
C GLY A 72 -3.75 2.60 7.99
N LEU A 73 -3.85 1.35 8.45
CA LEU A 73 -3.47 0.13 7.74
C LEU A 73 -4.64 -0.46 6.94
N ALA A 74 -4.33 -1.40 6.06
CA ALA A 74 -5.33 -2.06 5.23
C ALA A 74 -6.23 -2.98 6.07
N ARG A 75 -7.51 -2.96 5.76
CA ARG A 75 -8.46 -3.96 6.26
C ARG A 75 -8.27 -5.27 5.52
N GLU A 76 -8.65 -6.38 6.14
CA GLU A 76 -8.57 -7.69 5.50
C GLU A 76 -9.48 -7.77 4.28
N ASP A 77 -10.72 -7.34 4.45
CA ASP A 77 -11.71 -7.25 3.38
C ASP A 77 -12.88 -6.30 3.76
N SER A 78 -13.85 -6.16 2.86
CA SER A 78 -15.04 -5.33 3.10
C SER A 78 -16.07 -5.96 4.05
N GLU A 79 -16.03 -7.27 4.24
CA GLU A 79 -16.97 -8.00 5.11
C GLU A 79 -16.50 -8.01 6.56
N ARG A 80 -15.18 -7.89 6.78
CA ARG A 80 -14.51 -7.86 8.09
C ARG A 80 -13.76 -6.55 8.33
N PRO A 81 -14.47 -5.41 8.38
CA PRO A 81 -13.84 -4.08 8.39
C PRO A 81 -13.03 -3.77 9.67
N ASN A 82 -13.17 -4.60 10.70
CA ASN A 82 -12.44 -4.43 11.97
C ASN A 82 -11.16 -5.29 12.06
N ILE A 83 -10.87 -6.07 11.02
CA ILE A 83 -9.65 -6.87 10.93
C ILE A 83 -8.64 -6.14 10.05
N ILE A 84 -7.47 -5.89 10.62
CA ILE A 84 -6.32 -5.29 9.94
C ILE A 84 -5.45 -6.43 9.44
N THR A 85 -5.09 -6.41 8.15
CA THR A 85 -4.17 -7.38 7.55
C THR A 85 -2.76 -6.82 7.48
N THR A 86 -1.78 -7.57 7.93
CA THR A 86 -0.39 -7.11 8.02
C THR A 86 0.28 -7.04 6.66
N GLY A 87 0.26 -8.11 5.89
CA GLY A 87 0.90 -8.14 4.56
C GLY A 87 0.16 -7.29 3.53
N GLY A 88 -1.18 -7.31 3.56
CA GLY A 88 -1.99 -6.40 2.73
C GLY A 88 -1.66 -4.94 3.00
N SER A 89 -1.38 -4.59 4.26
CA SER A 89 -0.92 -3.24 4.63
C SER A 89 0.43 -2.88 4.00
N GLY A 90 1.34 -3.84 3.84
CA GLY A 90 2.60 -3.62 3.14
C GLY A 90 2.40 -3.19 1.68
N PHE A 91 1.47 -3.82 0.97
CA PHE A 91 1.09 -3.39 -0.39
C PHE A 91 0.43 -2.01 -0.39
N GLY A 92 -0.46 -1.75 0.57
CA GLY A 92 -1.10 -0.44 0.75
C GLY A 92 -0.08 0.67 0.95
N ILE A 93 0.86 0.49 1.86
CA ILE A 93 1.95 1.44 2.14
C ILE A 93 2.78 1.69 0.87
N ALA A 94 3.14 0.66 0.12
CA ALA A 94 3.86 0.83 -1.14
C ALA A 94 3.05 1.62 -2.18
N SER A 95 1.72 1.47 -2.19
CA SER A 95 0.83 2.18 -3.11
C SER A 95 0.74 3.68 -2.83
N PHE A 96 1.09 4.15 -1.61
CA PHE A 96 1.06 5.57 -1.26
C PHE A 96 1.99 6.40 -2.14
N ILE A 97 3.13 5.83 -2.54
CA ILE A 97 4.05 6.49 -3.49
C ILE A 97 3.39 6.68 -4.85
N VAL A 98 2.65 5.67 -5.32
CA VAL A 98 1.88 5.79 -6.56
C VAL A 98 0.84 6.90 -6.43
N GLY A 99 0.18 6.99 -5.28
CA GLY A 99 -0.77 8.07 -4.99
C GLY A 99 -0.15 9.46 -5.07
N ILE A 100 1.07 9.64 -4.55
CA ILE A 100 1.82 10.92 -4.65
C ILE A 100 2.19 11.21 -6.11
N GLU A 101 2.82 10.25 -6.80
CA GLU A 101 3.31 10.41 -8.17
C GLU A 101 2.17 10.64 -9.18
N ARG A 102 0.99 10.12 -8.91
CA ARG A 102 -0.23 10.35 -9.69
C ARG A 102 -1.00 11.60 -9.27
N GLY A 103 -0.59 12.29 -8.21
CA GLY A 103 -1.28 13.47 -7.69
C GLY A 103 -2.65 13.16 -7.05
N TRP A 104 -2.89 11.92 -6.63
CA TRP A 104 -4.14 11.53 -5.96
C TRP A 104 -4.15 11.94 -4.49
N VAL A 105 -2.97 12.01 -3.87
CA VAL A 105 -2.75 12.46 -2.50
C VAL A 105 -1.51 13.34 -2.41
N SER A 106 -1.45 14.22 -1.43
CA SER A 106 -0.27 15.03 -1.21
C SER A 106 0.82 14.25 -0.45
N ARG A 107 2.08 14.71 -0.58
CA ARG A 107 3.19 14.18 0.23
C ARG A 107 2.93 14.34 1.73
N GLU A 108 2.39 15.48 2.15
CA GLU A 108 2.05 15.78 3.54
C GLU A 108 1.00 14.80 4.08
N ASP A 109 -0.05 14.51 3.31
CA ASP A 109 -1.07 13.53 3.70
C ASP A 109 -0.47 12.13 3.91
N VAL A 110 0.48 11.74 3.05
CA VAL A 110 1.18 10.45 3.20
C VAL A 110 2.07 10.44 4.43
N ILE A 111 2.80 11.51 4.72
CA ILE A 111 3.62 11.62 5.94
C ILE A 111 2.74 11.48 7.17
N ASN A 112 1.63 12.22 7.26
CA ASN A 112 0.69 12.14 8.38
C ASN A 112 0.09 10.73 8.52
N ARG A 113 -0.22 10.07 7.41
CA ARG A 113 -0.68 8.68 7.41
C ARG A 113 0.40 7.73 7.92
N MET A 114 1.64 7.91 7.49
CA MET A 114 2.75 7.08 7.94
C MET A 114 3.07 7.25 9.42
N GLU A 115 2.96 8.45 9.98
CA GLU A 115 3.07 8.67 11.43
C GLU A 115 2.02 7.86 12.21
N THR A 116 0.76 7.86 11.73
CA THR A 116 -0.31 7.04 12.31
C THR A 116 0.03 5.55 12.23
N VAL A 117 0.44 5.07 11.07
CA VAL A 117 0.83 3.67 10.83
C VAL A 117 1.97 3.24 11.74
N LEU A 118 3.04 4.04 11.81
CA LEU A 118 4.22 3.71 12.62
C LEU A 118 3.89 3.70 14.11
N THR A 119 3.07 4.66 14.59
CA THR A 119 2.60 4.70 15.98
C THR A 119 1.80 3.45 16.34
N PHE A 120 0.89 3.01 15.45
CA PHE A 120 0.14 1.78 15.66
C PHE A 120 1.06 0.56 15.70
N LEU A 121 1.96 0.42 14.72
CA LEU A 121 2.88 -0.71 14.62
C LEU A 121 3.88 -0.77 15.80
N GLU A 122 4.27 0.37 16.36
CA GLU A 122 5.11 0.39 17.57
C GLU A 122 4.41 -0.25 18.75
N GLY A 123 3.12 0.05 18.95
CA GLY A 123 2.29 -0.48 20.03
C GLY A 123 1.72 -1.88 19.80
N ALA A 124 1.66 -2.35 18.56
CA ALA A 124 1.05 -3.65 18.22
C ALA A 124 1.82 -4.83 18.82
N GLU A 125 1.11 -5.88 19.18
CA GLU A 125 1.70 -7.13 19.67
C GLU A 125 2.63 -7.75 18.63
N LYS A 126 3.73 -8.35 19.10
CA LYS A 126 4.75 -9.00 18.27
C LYS A 126 5.28 -10.24 18.96
N TYR A 127 5.54 -11.29 18.19
CA TYR A 127 6.23 -12.47 18.68
C TYR A 127 7.69 -12.45 18.20
N HIS A 128 8.62 -12.24 19.12
CA HIS A 128 10.07 -12.11 18.81
C HIS A 128 10.38 -11.08 17.70
N GLY A 129 9.56 -10.04 17.57
CA GLY A 129 9.69 -8.99 16.57
C GLY A 129 8.93 -9.25 15.27
N ALA A 130 8.37 -10.43 15.07
CA ALA A 130 7.46 -10.69 13.96
C ALA A 130 6.06 -10.16 14.28
N PHE A 131 5.44 -9.51 13.31
CA PHE A 131 4.06 -9.05 13.38
C PHE A 131 3.10 -10.23 13.18
N SER A 132 1.91 -10.13 13.76
CA SER A 132 0.86 -11.13 13.57
C SER A 132 0.23 -11.03 12.19
N HIS A 133 -0.46 -12.09 11.74
CA HIS A 133 -1.18 -12.08 10.49
C HIS A 133 -2.26 -11.01 10.46
N TRP A 134 -3.08 -10.98 11.53
CA TRP A 134 -4.16 -10.01 11.72
C TRP A 134 -4.09 -9.30 13.06
N TYR A 135 -4.63 -8.09 13.09
CA TYR A 135 -4.81 -7.27 14.29
C TYR A 135 -6.23 -6.74 14.41
N ASP A 136 -6.65 -6.49 15.65
CA ASP A 136 -7.74 -5.56 15.91
C ASP A 136 -7.24 -4.10 15.89
N ASN A 137 -8.14 -3.14 16.03
CA ASN A 137 -7.81 -1.71 16.04
C ASN A 137 -7.08 -1.22 17.30
N SER A 138 -6.88 -2.08 18.29
CA SER A 138 -6.07 -1.83 19.48
C SER A 138 -4.65 -2.39 19.38
N GLY A 139 -4.35 -3.09 18.29
CA GLY A 139 -3.05 -3.74 18.06
C GLY A 139 -2.91 -5.10 18.71
N ASN A 140 -4.02 -5.71 19.19
CA ASN A 140 -3.98 -7.07 19.70
C ASN A 140 -4.03 -8.06 18.54
N THR A 141 -3.30 -9.16 18.69
CA THR A 141 -3.32 -10.27 17.72
C THR A 141 -4.71 -10.87 17.58
N ILE A 142 -5.17 -11.07 16.35
CA ILE A 142 -6.31 -11.91 16.01
C ILE A 142 -5.76 -13.22 15.45
N GLU A 143 -6.17 -14.34 16.04
CA GLU A 143 -5.74 -15.67 15.60
C GLU A 143 -6.18 -15.93 14.16
N PHE A 144 -5.24 -16.34 13.30
CA PHE A 144 -5.50 -16.71 11.92
C PHE A 144 -6.03 -18.15 11.81
N GLY A 145 -5.69 -18.98 12.79
CA GLY A 145 -6.12 -20.37 12.90
C GLY A 145 -5.45 -21.06 14.09
N ASP A 146 -5.81 -22.31 14.34
CA ASP A 146 -5.35 -23.08 15.52
C ASP A 146 -3.82 -23.20 15.64
N MET A 147 -3.08 -22.93 14.57
CA MET A 147 -1.62 -23.06 14.48
C MET A 147 -0.90 -21.72 14.30
N ASP A 148 -1.62 -20.60 14.28
CA ASP A 148 -1.09 -19.27 14.05
C ASP A 148 -1.71 -18.29 15.05
N ASP A 149 -1.13 -18.28 16.24
CA ASP A 149 -1.49 -17.43 17.39
C ASP A 149 -0.43 -16.38 17.71
N GLY A 150 0.48 -16.11 16.79
CA GLY A 150 1.62 -15.25 17.06
C GLY A 150 2.17 -14.53 15.84
N GLY A 151 3.51 -14.49 15.72
CA GLY A 151 4.17 -13.80 14.63
C GLY A 151 4.12 -14.56 13.31
N ASP A 152 3.71 -13.90 12.25
CA ASP A 152 3.75 -14.38 10.87
C ASP A 152 4.91 -13.76 10.12
N ILE A 153 5.90 -14.57 9.75
CA ILE A 153 7.12 -14.09 9.07
C ILE A 153 6.86 -13.69 7.62
N VAL A 154 5.85 -14.27 6.96
CA VAL A 154 5.49 -13.93 5.57
C VAL A 154 4.81 -12.56 5.54
N GLU A 155 3.81 -12.39 6.37
CA GLU A 155 3.08 -11.12 6.51
C GLU A 155 4.02 -10.00 6.99
N THR A 156 4.89 -10.29 7.97
CA THR A 156 5.92 -9.37 8.42
C THR A 156 6.85 -8.95 7.26
N ALA A 157 7.29 -9.89 6.43
CA ALA A 157 8.18 -9.58 5.30
C ALA A 157 7.50 -8.65 4.29
N LEU A 158 6.23 -8.86 3.98
CA LEU A 158 5.45 -8.00 3.09
C LEU A 158 5.25 -6.60 3.68
N LEU A 159 4.92 -6.49 4.97
CA LEU A 159 4.82 -5.22 5.67
C LEU A 159 6.15 -4.43 5.62
N ILE A 160 7.25 -5.09 6.00
CA ILE A 160 8.58 -4.47 6.00
C ILE A 160 8.98 -4.04 4.58
N GLN A 161 8.63 -4.80 3.55
CA GLN A 161 8.87 -4.42 2.16
C GLN A 161 8.21 -3.07 1.84
N GLY A 162 6.94 -2.87 2.22
CA GLY A 162 6.23 -1.61 2.04
C GLY A 162 6.89 -0.45 2.78
N LEU A 163 7.25 -0.66 4.06
CA LEU A 163 7.94 0.34 4.88
C LEU A 163 9.30 0.74 4.29
N LEU A 164 10.08 -0.22 3.77
CA LEU A 164 11.37 0.06 3.14
C LEU A 164 11.22 0.86 1.83
N ILE A 165 10.18 0.61 1.06
CA ILE A 165 9.87 1.37 -0.15
C ILE A 165 9.59 2.84 0.20
N VAL A 166 8.71 3.10 1.16
CA VAL A 166 8.39 4.46 1.61
C VAL A 166 9.63 5.15 2.19
N ARG A 167 10.36 4.47 3.08
CA ARG A 167 11.61 5.00 3.63
C ARG A 167 12.60 5.40 2.53
N GLN A 168 12.75 4.60 1.48
CA GLN A 168 13.65 4.91 0.38
C GLN A 168 13.17 6.11 -0.44
N TYR A 169 11.86 6.24 -0.65
CA TYR A 169 11.27 7.36 -1.38
C TYR A 169 11.50 8.71 -0.68
N PHE A 170 11.36 8.72 0.65
CA PHE A 170 11.59 9.92 1.48
C PHE A 170 13.04 10.08 1.94
N SER A 171 13.99 9.22 1.52
CA SER A 171 15.36 9.19 2.05
C SER A 171 16.20 10.45 1.79
N ASN A 172 15.84 11.23 0.78
CA ASN A 172 16.54 12.45 0.40
C ASN A 172 15.89 13.72 0.97
N ASP A 173 14.78 13.57 1.68
CA ASP A 173 14.03 14.66 2.28
C ASP A 173 14.43 14.82 3.75
N ASN A 174 14.37 16.05 4.29
CA ASN A 174 14.58 16.30 5.72
C ASN A 174 13.39 15.82 6.58
N GLU A 175 12.53 15.00 6.02
CA GLU A 175 11.29 14.47 6.55
C GLU A 175 11.44 13.02 7.10
N GLN A 176 12.68 12.59 7.42
CA GLN A 176 12.98 11.28 8.01
C GLN A 176 12.84 11.28 9.52
#